data_88b0fcfdcaebe6511941a00545db9fa0
#
_entry.id   88b0fcfdcaebe6511941a00545db9fa0
#
_cell.length_a   1.000
_cell.length_b   1.000
_cell.length_c   1.000
_cell.angle_alpha   90.00
_cell.angle_beta   90.00
_cell.angle_gamma   90.00
#
_symmetry.space_group_name_H-M   'P 1'
#
loop_
_entity.id
_entity.type
_entity.pdbx_description
1 polymer ?
#
loop_
_entity_poly.entity_id
_entity_poly.type
_entity_poly.pdbx_seq_one_letter_code
_entity_poly.pdbx_strand_id
1 'polypeptide(L)'
;MSTHAFQKKDEIRRGLIGVLLLVSIGLHTNRVDAQQSDPQPKAIAVGTSKVWGKVDGIVIEGLVQGPSSASTELQVACVFEYTEGDIFKSPPALPPPLNGMVHLDEALKGQITEIRKTGKFAGHAFEILLITPPAGTMKARKLLLIGLGDRDKFSPDLMISIGKVAMREALILGVNNFAFASDLKDAGIDSPTALVAGNVTKGIIEAYRTQAYLKAKKLSSFKPVTRVTLLAGPAFFSTAGEGIKNAIASFKN
;
A
#
# COMPACT_ATOMS: atom_id res chain seq x y z
N MET A 1 64.38 -17.73 21.65
CA MET A 1 65.13 -18.71 20.84
C MET A 1 64.62 -18.51 19.41
N SER A 2 65.35 -17.74 18.68
CA SER A 2 66.35 -18.08 17.66
C SER A 2 65.61 -18.16 16.28
N THR A 3 65.60 -17.08 15.47
CA THR A 3 66.58 -16.73 14.40
C THR A 3 66.55 -17.72 13.24
N HIS A 4 66.31 -17.33 12.00
CA HIS A 4 67.22 -16.71 11.08
C HIS A 4 66.57 -16.34 9.75
N ALA A 5 66.88 -15.18 9.30
CA ALA A 5 66.89 -14.65 7.98
C ALA A 5 67.80 -15.43 7.01
N PHE A 6 67.58 -15.38 5.70
CA PHE A 6 68.69 -15.14 4.75
C PHE A 6 68.19 -14.58 3.40
N GLN A 7 68.82 -13.51 3.05
CA GLN A 7 68.86 -12.81 1.75
C GLN A 7 69.64 -13.60 0.72
N LYS A 8 69.31 -13.47 -0.60
CA LYS A 8 70.38 -13.21 -1.59
C LYS A 8 69.81 -12.64 -2.90
N LYS A 9 70.37 -11.51 -3.27
CA LYS A 9 70.45 -10.89 -4.57
C LYS A 9 71.17 -11.82 -5.57
N ASP A 10 70.87 -11.64 -6.85
CA ASP A 10 71.90 -11.31 -7.84
C ASP A 10 71.30 -10.83 -9.17
N GLU A 11 71.91 -9.80 -9.68
CA GLU A 11 71.75 -9.13 -10.97
C GLU A 11 72.30 -10.03 -12.13
N ILE A 12 71.94 -9.74 -13.39
CA ILE A 12 72.85 -9.29 -14.44
C ILE A 12 72.16 -9.30 -15.84
N ARG A 13 72.08 -8.11 -16.42
CA ARG A 13 72.50 -7.61 -17.72
C ARG A 13 71.92 -8.05 -19.08
N ARG A 14 71.39 -7.02 -19.74
CA ARG A 14 71.67 -6.59 -21.13
C ARG A 14 71.10 -7.39 -22.31
N GLY A 15 70.34 -6.67 -23.13
CA GLY A 15 70.07 -6.99 -24.51
C GLY A 15 69.14 -5.96 -25.16
N LEU A 16 69.74 -4.92 -25.73
CA LEU A 16 69.09 -3.88 -26.53
C LEU A 16 68.80 -4.46 -27.91
N ILE A 17 67.53 -4.54 -28.35
CA ILE A 17 67.17 -4.55 -29.77
C ILE A 17 65.91 -3.73 -29.93
N GLY A 18 66.02 -2.59 -30.59
CA GLY A 18 64.92 -1.73 -30.95
C GLY A 18 64.10 -2.31 -32.08
N VAL A 19 62.80 -2.39 -31.89
CA VAL A 19 61.87 -2.50 -33.00
C VAL A 19 60.86 -1.36 -32.86
N LEU A 20 60.97 -0.45 -33.81
CA LEU A 20 59.99 0.66 -33.96
C LEU A 20 58.69 0.07 -34.48
N LEU A 21 57.69 -0.06 -33.66
CA LEU A 21 56.34 -0.38 -34.08
C LEU A 21 55.51 0.91 -34.05
N LEU A 22 55.22 1.41 -35.25
CA LEU A 22 54.24 2.47 -35.47
C LEU A 22 52.85 1.96 -34.99
N VAL A 23 52.43 2.40 -33.82
CA VAL A 23 51.06 2.19 -33.34
C VAL A 23 50.22 3.34 -33.89
N SER A 24 49.47 3.07 -34.93
CA SER A 24 48.39 3.93 -35.39
C SER A 24 47.29 3.99 -34.31
N ILE A 25 47.22 5.11 -33.60
CA ILE A 25 46.14 5.39 -32.67
C ILE A 25 44.89 5.69 -33.48
N GLY A 26 44.08 4.65 -33.72
CA GLY A 26 42.73 4.81 -34.19
C GLY A 26 41.87 5.42 -33.08
N LEU A 27 41.53 6.70 -33.19
CA LEU A 27 40.51 7.36 -32.39
C LEU A 27 39.16 6.67 -32.66
N HIS A 28 38.87 5.64 -31.88
CA HIS A 28 37.49 5.17 -31.77
C HIS A 28 36.73 6.17 -30.94
N THR A 29 36.02 7.08 -31.60
CA THR A 29 34.95 7.87 -30.97
C THR A 29 33.84 6.88 -30.59
N ASN A 30 33.87 6.40 -29.36
CA ASN A 30 32.68 5.78 -28.76
C ASN A 30 31.55 6.81 -28.76
N ARG A 31 30.66 6.73 -29.74
CA ARG A 31 29.35 7.34 -29.63
C ARG A 31 28.71 6.63 -28.47
N VAL A 32 28.64 7.29 -27.32
CA VAL A 32 27.71 6.96 -26.26
C VAL A 32 26.34 7.23 -26.87
N ASP A 33 25.70 6.18 -27.39
CA ASP A 33 24.29 6.24 -27.67
C ASP A 33 23.61 6.66 -26.37
N ALA A 34 23.09 7.87 -26.32
CA ALA A 34 22.23 8.33 -25.25
C ALA A 34 21.07 7.35 -25.21
N GLN A 35 21.13 6.43 -24.25
CA GLN A 35 20.04 5.53 -23.93
C GLN A 35 18.83 6.41 -23.63
N GLN A 36 17.93 6.49 -24.60
CA GLN A 36 16.66 7.18 -24.47
C GLN A 36 15.93 6.46 -23.34
N SER A 37 16.02 7.03 -22.12
CA SER A 37 15.27 6.54 -20.99
C SER A 37 13.80 6.60 -21.38
N ASP A 38 13.12 5.46 -21.36
CA ASP A 38 11.68 5.43 -21.51
C ASP A 38 11.05 6.49 -20.60
N PRO A 39 10.09 7.28 -21.11
CA PRO A 39 9.48 8.32 -20.31
C PRO A 39 8.91 7.68 -19.04
N GLN A 40 9.47 8.04 -17.89
CA GLN A 40 8.96 7.61 -16.58
C GLN A 40 7.45 7.88 -16.55
N PRO A 41 6.61 6.90 -16.17
CA PRO A 41 5.17 7.11 -16.12
C PRO A 41 4.89 8.35 -15.27
N LYS A 42 4.25 9.35 -15.86
CA LYS A 42 3.94 10.61 -15.20
C LYS A 42 3.17 10.31 -13.92
N ALA A 43 3.71 10.68 -12.78
CA ALA A 43 3.08 10.45 -11.49
C ALA A 43 1.66 11.06 -11.50
N ILE A 44 0.67 10.27 -11.11
CA ILE A 44 -0.73 10.70 -11.11
C ILE A 44 -0.92 11.68 -9.95
N ALA A 45 -1.50 12.84 -10.24
CA ALA A 45 -1.64 13.92 -9.26
C ALA A 45 -2.55 13.53 -8.09
N VAL A 46 -2.21 14.00 -6.87
CA VAL A 46 -3.09 13.91 -5.70
C VAL A 46 -4.43 14.60 -6.01
N GLY A 47 -5.53 13.99 -5.59
CA GLY A 47 -6.89 14.43 -5.90
C GLY A 47 -7.46 13.81 -7.19
N THR A 48 -6.65 13.13 -8.00
CA THR A 48 -7.16 12.41 -9.17
C THR A 48 -8.07 11.28 -8.74
N SER A 49 -9.30 11.25 -9.29
CA SER A 49 -10.25 10.18 -9.08
C SER A 49 -10.68 9.54 -10.39
N LYS A 50 -11.08 8.27 -10.35
CA LYS A 50 -11.62 7.53 -11.50
C LYS A 50 -12.61 6.48 -11.04
N VAL A 51 -13.80 6.46 -11.66
CA VAL A 51 -14.75 5.36 -11.49
C VAL A 51 -14.23 4.16 -12.30
N TRP A 52 -14.01 3.04 -11.61
CA TRP A 52 -13.55 1.80 -12.20
C TRP A 52 -14.71 0.89 -12.64
N GLY A 53 -15.86 1.05 -12.01
CA GLY A 53 -17.09 0.34 -12.39
C GLY A 53 -18.23 0.53 -11.40
N LYS A 54 -19.34 -0.17 -11.73
CA LYS A 54 -20.53 -0.22 -10.89
C LYS A 54 -21.01 -1.67 -10.82
N VAL A 55 -21.39 -2.11 -9.62
CA VAL A 55 -21.92 -3.46 -9.35
C VAL A 55 -22.96 -3.38 -8.25
N ASP A 56 -24.11 -4.04 -8.41
CA ASP A 56 -25.21 -4.10 -7.45
C ASP A 56 -25.65 -2.71 -6.91
N GLY A 57 -25.56 -1.67 -7.74
CA GLY A 57 -25.89 -0.30 -7.37
C GLY A 57 -24.74 0.49 -6.75
N ILE A 58 -23.62 -0.15 -6.38
CA ILE A 58 -22.45 0.48 -5.76
C ILE A 58 -21.50 0.99 -6.85
N VAL A 59 -21.17 2.27 -6.82
CA VAL A 59 -20.07 2.84 -7.61
C VAL A 59 -18.76 2.53 -6.91
N ILE A 60 -17.81 1.92 -7.62
CA ILE A 60 -16.45 1.66 -7.11
C ILE A 60 -15.49 2.54 -7.86
N GLU A 61 -14.79 3.40 -7.14
CA GLU A 61 -13.83 4.35 -7.66
C GLU A 61 -12.48 4.25 -6.95
N GLY A 62 -11.45 4.75 -7.61
CA GLY A 62 -10.16 5.01 -7.01
C GLY A 62 -9.96 6.50 -6.78
N LEU A 63 -9.18 6.86 -5.78
CA LEU A 63 -8.79 8.24 -5.49
C LEU A 63 -7.33 8.27 -5.05
N VAL A 64 -6.55 9.15 -5.67
CA VAL A 64 -5.17 9.43 -5.23
C VAL A 64 -5.23 10.38 -4.05
N GLN A 65 -5.28 9.83 -2.84
CA GLN A 65 -5.38 10.62 -1.61
C GLN A 65 -4.93 9.79 -0.40
N GLY A 66 -4.41 10.47 0.63
CA GLY A 66 -4.13 9.89 1.93
C GLY A 66 -5.41 9.70 2.77
N PRO A 67 -5.43 8.73 3.69
CA PRO A 67 -6.62 8.38 4.45
C PRO A 67 -7.08 9.47 5.43
N SER A 68 -6.19 10.33 5.94
CA SER A 68 -6.56 11.45 6.80
C SER A 68 -7.29 12.59 6.03
N SER A 69 -7.11 12.65 4.71
CA SER A 69 -7.58 13.75 3.85
C SER A 69 -8.73 13.37 2.92
N ALA A 70 -9.12 12.10 2.86
CA ALA A 70 -10.25 11.66 2.06
C ALA A 70 -11.58 12.11 2.67
N SER A 71 -12.40 12.83 1.89
CA SER A 71 -13.72 13.30 2.33
C SER A 71 -14.75 12.18 2.17
N THR A 72 -15.17 11.59 3.28
CA THR A 72 -16.07 10.44 3.31
C THR A 72 -16.85 10.36 4.64
N GLU A 73 -17.94 9.58 4.68
CA GLU A 73 -18.64 9.35 5.94
C GLU A 73 -17.86 8.40 6.86
N LEU A 74 -17.17 7.40 6.27
CA LEU A 74 -16.34 6.44 6.99
C LEU A 74 -15.02 6.24 6.24
N GLN A 75 -13.88 6.47 6.92
CA GLN A 75 -12.57 6.04 6.47
C GLN A 75 -12.27 4.68 7.09
N VAL A 76 -11.93 3.70 6.27
CA VAL A 76 -11.39 2.42 6.71
C VAL A 76 -9.89 2.40 6.46
N ALA A 77 -9.11 2.05 7.46
CA ALA A 77 -7.67 1.86 7.37
C ALA A 77 -7.27 0.54 8.04
N CYS A 78 -6.21 -0.10 7.55
CA CYS A 78 -5.73 -1.37 8.07
C CYS A 78 -4.42 -1.18 8.83
N VAL A 79 -4.21 -2.00 9.86
CA VAL A 79 -2.96 -2.02 10.63
C VAL A 79 -2.57 -3.46 10.96
N PHE A 80 -1.28 -3.74 11.02
CA PHE A 80 -0.75 -5.00 11.54
C PHE A 80 -0.74 -5.01 13.06
N GLU A 81 -0.48 -6.16 13.66
CA GLU A 81 -0.23 -6.28 15.10
C GLU A 81 0.86 -5.29 15.54
N TYR A 82 0.62 -4.70 16.71
CA TYR A 82 1.50 -3.65 17.23
C TYR A 82 2.90 -4.19 17.53
N THR A 83 3.87 -3.48 17.01
CA THR A 83 5.26 -3.55 17.45
C THR A 83 5.76 -2.13 17.76
N GLU A 84 6.67 -1.97 18.73
CA GLU A 84 7.11 -0.66 19.17
C GLU A 84 7.65 0.19 18.01
N GLY A 85 6.98 1.31 17.77
CA GLY A 85 7.35 2.27 16.72
C GLY A 85 7.05 1.82 15.29
N ASP A 86 6.19 0.83 15.09
CA ASP A 86 5.90 0.22 13.79
C ASP A 86 5.39 1.20 12.72
N ILE A 87 4.58 2.18 13.07
CA ILE A 87 4.09 3.21 12.13
C ILE A 87 5.25 4.05 11.58
N PHE A 88 6.25 4.36 12.42
CA PHE A 88 7.31 5.32 12.09
C PHE A 88 8.64 4.67 11.72
N LYS A 89 8.91 3.46 12.22
CA LYS A 89 10.23 2.83 12.20
C LYS A 89 10.27 1.44 11.58
N SER A 90 9.12 0.87 11.23
CA SER A 90 9.06 -0.50 10.68
C SER A 90 9.73 -0.50 9.30
N PRO A 91 10.97 -1.01 9.16
CA PRO A 91 11.56 -1.11 7.84
C PRO A 91 10.91 -2.25 7.03
N PRO A 92 10.67 -2.06 5.76
CA PRO A 92 10.93 -0.88 4.93
C PRO A 92 9.69 0.03 4.77
N ALA A 93 9.09 0.49 5.88
CA ALA A 93 7.95 1.40 5.85
C ALA A 93 8.22 2.64 4.98
N LEU A 94 7.18 3.19 4.38
CA LEU A 94 7.30 4.42 3.62
C LEU A 94 7.76 5.57 4.54
N PRO A 95 8.56 6.50 4.01
CA PRO A 95 8.92 7.71 4.75
C PRO A 95 7.67 8.46 5.23
N PRO A 96 7.71 9.15 6.40
CA PRO A 96 6.55 9.84 6.97
C PRO A 96 5.75 10.70 6.01
N PRO A 97 6.36 11.50 5.09
CA PRO A 97 5.58 12.32 4.16
C PRO A 97 4.73 11.52 3.15
N LEU A 98 5.03 10.23 2.96
CA LEU A 98 4.32 9.34 2.04
C LEU A 98 3.48 8.29 2.76
N ASN A 99 3.52 8.24 4.08
CA ASN A 99 2.91 7.20 4.91
C ASN A 99 1.56 7.64 5.43
N GLY A 100 0.48 7.02 4.95
CA GLY A 100 -0.88 7.37 5.33
C GLY A 100 -1.21 7.08 6.79
N MET A 101 -0.61 6.04 7.39
CA MET A 101 -0.80 5.74 8.81
C MET A 101 -0.12 6.77 9.72
N VAL A 102 1.05 7.28 9.33
CA VAL A 102 1.69 8.40 10.03
C VAL A 102 0.76 9.61 10.03
N HIS A 103 0.20 9.97 8.88
CA HIS A 103 -0.73 11.10 8.76
C HIS A 103 -2.02 10.90 9.55
N LEU A 104 -2.53 9.67 9.67
CA LEU A 104 -3.69 9.37 10.51
C LEU A 104 -3.35 9.55 11.99
N ASP A 105 -2.22 9.02 12.44
CA ASP A 105 -1.79 9.12 13.84
C ASP A 105 -1.49 10.57 14.23
N GLU A 106 -0.81 11.33 13.36
CA GLU A 106 -0.58 12.78 13.54
C GLU A 106 -1.88 13.58 13.62
N ALA A 107 -2.84 13.32 12.72
CA ALA A 107 -4.15 13.97 12.73
C ALA A 107 -4.91 13.70 14.04
N LEU A 108 -4.69 12.54 14.65
CA LEU A 108 -5.25 12.15 15.95
C LEU A 108 -4.29 12.37 17.12
N LYS A 109 -3.22 13.15 16.92
CA LYS A 109 -2.25 13.54 17.97
C LYS A 109 -1.60 12.35 18.68
N GLY A 110 -1.24 11.30 17.93
CA GLY A 110 -0.57 10.10 18.45
C GLY A 110 -1.50 9.08 19.09
N GLN A 111 -2.83 9.28 19.03
CA GLN A 111 -3.77 8.41 19.73
C GLN A 111 -3.85 6.99 19.16
N ILE A 112 -3.60 6.78 17.87
CA ILE A 112 -3.56 5.44 17.28
C ILE A 112 -2.40 4.65 17.90
N THR A 113 -1.22 5.25 17.94
CA THR A 113 -0.05 4.64 18.57
C THR A 113 -0.30 4.36 20.05
N GLU A 114 -0.85 5.31 20.81
CA GLU A 114 -1.10 5.14 22.24
C GLU A 114 -2.11 4.03 22.54
N ILE A 115 -3.22 3.97 21.81
CA ILE A 115 -4.24 2.92 21.95
C ILE A 115 -3.64 1.54 21.66
N ARG A 116 -2.79 1.42 20.64
CA ARG A 116 -2.13 0.17 20.26
C ARG A 116 -1.06 -0.23 21.27
N LYS A 117 -0.22 0.72 21.70
CA LYS A 117 0.82 0.51 22.73
C LYS A 117 0.24 0.02 24.07
N THR A 118 -0.94 0.52 24.45
CA THR A 118 -1.61 0.14 25.69
C THR A 118 -2.44 -1.16 25.57
N GLY A 119 -2.43 -1.82 24.41
CA GLY A 119 -3.14 -3.06 24.17
C GLY A 119 -4.67 -2.94 24.09
N LYS A 120 -5.22 -1.72 24.04
CA LYS A 120 -6.67 -1.49 23.88
C LYS A 120 -7.16 -1.81 22.47
N PHE A 121 -6.25 -1.86 21.50
CA PHE A 121 -6.44 -2.35 20.16
C PHE A 121 -5.07 -2.82 19.67
N ALA A 122 -4.88 -4.12 19.60
CA ALA A 122 -3.58 -4.69 19.25
C ALA A 122 -3.34 -4.79 17.74
N GLY A 123 -4.40 -4.80 16.93
CA GLY A 123 -4.34 -5.01 15.50
C GLY A 123 -4.36 -6.50 15.11
N HIS A 124 -4.85 -7.38 16.01
CA HIS A 124 -5.06 -8.79 15.67
C HIS A 124 -5.95 -8.95 14.44
N ALA A 125 -5.79 -10.05 13.70
CA ALA A 125 -6.55 -10.28 12.49
C ALA A 125 -8.07 -10.14 12.76
N PHE A 126 -8.72 -9.23 11.99
CA PHE A 126 -10.14 -8.88 12.09
C PHE A 126 -10.56 -8.14 13.36
N GLU A 127 -9.64 -7.80 14.25
CA GLU A 127 -9.93 -6.86 15.33
C GLU A 127 -10.31 -5.51 14.73
N ILE A 128 -11.37 -4.88 15.26
CA ILE A 128 -11.86 -3.59 14.76
C ILE A 128 -11.88 -2.56 15.87
N LEU A 129 -11.56 -1.32 15.51
CA LEU A 129 -11.71 -0.16 16.39
C LEU A 129 -12.37 0.99 15.63
N LEU A 130 -13.55 1.41 16.11
CA LEU A 130 -14.23 2.57 15.55
C LEU A 130 -13.90 3.81 16.37
N ILE A 131 -13.38 4.83 15.68
CA ILE A 131 -13.04 6.13 16.25
C ILE A 131 -13.94 7.20 15.65
N THR A 132 -14.43 8.11 16.49
CA THR A 132 -15.04 9.37 16.04
C THR A 132 -13.99 10.48 16.20
N PRO A 133 -13.33 10.91 15.11
CA PRO A 133 -12.31 11.94 15.21
C PRO A 133 -12.88 13.25 15.72
N PRO A 134 -12.14 14.03 16.51
CA PRO A 134 -12.53 15.39 16.84
C PRO A 134 -12.76 16.23 15.59
N ALA A 135 -13.69 17.16 15.63
CA ALA A 135 -14.01 18.02 14.50
C ALA A 135 -12.76 18.75 13.98
N GLY A 136 -12.55 18.71 12.66
CA GLY A 136 -11.43 19.37 12.00
C GLY A 136 -10.10 18.60 11.97
N THR A 137 -9.99 17.45 12.66
CA THR A 137 -8.75 16.66 12.63
C THR A 137 -8.61 15.78 11.39
N MET A 138 -9.71 15.29 10.87
CA MET A 138 -9.79 14.50 9.64
C MET A 138 -10.94 15.02 8.74
N LYS A 139 -10.89 14.66 7.46
CA LYS A 139 -12.02 14.93 6.55
C LYS A 139 -13.15 13.89 6.67
N ALA A 140 -12.82 12.69 7.11
CA ALA A 140 -13.81 11.65 7.37
C ALA A 140 -14.52 11.88 8.70
N ARG A 141 -15.82 11.53 8.76
CA ARG A 141 -16.62 11.65 10.00
C ARG A 141 -16.29 10.57 11.03
N LYS A 142 -15.90 9.40 10.56
CA LYS A 142 -15.54 8.22 11.36
C LYS A 142 -14.31 7.56 10.78
N LEU A 143 -13.51 6.94 11.64
CA LEU A 143 -12.38 6.11 11.26
C LEU A 143 -12.60 4.70 11.82
N LEU A 144 -12.54 3.70 10.95
CA LEU A 144 -12.54 2.30 11.31
C LEU A 144 -11.15 1.73 11.07
N LEU A 145 -10.46 1.31 12.12
CA LEU A 145 -9.23 0.53 12.00
C LEU A 145 -9.59 -0.96 11.97
N ILE A 146 -8.97 -1.70 11.07
CA ILE A 146 -9.11 -3.16 10.96
C ILE A 146 -7.73 -3.79 11.10
N GLY A 147 -7.58 -4.71 12.06
CA GLY A 147 -6.37 -5.46 12.28
C GLY A 147 -6.11 -6.47 11.16
N LEU A 148 -4.87 -6.53 10.70
CA LEU A 148 -4.37 -7.49 9.71
C LEU A 148 -3.71 -8.71 10.36
N GLY A 149 -3.46 -8.66 11.68
CA GLY A 149 -2.75 -9.69 12.40
C GLY A 149 -1.23 -9.61 12.23
N ASP A 150 -0.60 -10.75 12.41
CA ASP A 150 0.86 -10.90 12.30
C ASP A 150 1.34 -10.56 10.89
N ARG A 151 2.26 -9.60 10.80
CA ARG A 151 2.86 -9.12 9.54
C ARG A 151 3.54 -10.23 8.74
N ASP A 152 4.22 -11.15 9.43
CA ASP A 152 5.01 -12.20 8.79
C ASP A 152 4.11 -13.32 8.20
N LYS A 153 2.84 -13.34 8.61
CA LYS A 153 1.81 -14.27 8.11
C LYS A 153 0.87 -13.65 7.08
N PHE A 154 1.13 -12.41 6.68
CA PHE A 154 0.27 -11.73 5.72
C PHE A 154 0.20 -12.47 4.38
N SER A 155 -1.02 -12.62 3.88
CA SER A 155 -1.30 -13.09 2.53
C SER A 155 -2.29 -12.14 1.85
N PRO A 156 -2.15 -11.84 0.55
CA PRO A 156 -3.12 -11.00 -0.17
C PRO A 156 -4.56 -11.52 -0.10
N ASP A 157 -4.78 -12.82 0.12
CA ASP A 157 -6.12 -13.41 0.24
C ASP A 157 -6.85 -12.97 1.51
N LEU A 158 -6.13 -12.61 2.57
CA LEU A 158 -6.69 -11.99 3.77
C LEU A 158 -7.58 -10.79 3.42
N MET A 159 -7.19 -10.03 2.38
CA MET A 159 -7.88 -8.80 1.99
C MET A 159 -9.30 -9.02 1.47
N ILE A 160 -9.67 -10.24 1.07
CA ILE A 160 -11.08 -10.59 0.78
C ILE A 160 -11.89 -10.48 2.08
N SER A 161 -11.41 -11.08 3.15
CA SER A 161 -12.09 -11.04 4.46
C SER A 161 -12.10 -9.64 5.07
N ILE A 162 -11.00 -8.88 4.91
CA ILE A 162 -10.95 -7.47 5.33
C ILE A 162 -11.98 -6.63 4.57
N GLY A 163 -12.12 -6.81 3.26
CA GLY A 163 -13.17 -6.15 2.47
C GLY A 163 -14.58 -6.51 2.95
N LYS A 164 -14.81 -7.78 3.35
CA LYS A 164 -16.08 -8.21 3.95
C LYS A 164 -16.36 -7.51 5.28
N VAL A 165 -15.36 -7.40 6.15
CA VAL A 165 -15.49 -6.67 7.43
C VAL A 165 -15.83 -5.21 7.16
N ALA A 166 -15.05 -4.53 6.30
CA ALA A 166 -15.25 -3.12 5.97
C ALA A 166 -16.69 -2.83 5.48
N MET A 167 -17.22 -3.67 4.56
CA MET A 167 -18.58 -3.48 4.05
C MET A 167 -19.64 -3.75 5.13
N ARG A 168 -19.49 -4.80 5.94
CA ARG A 168 -20.46 -5.08 7.02
C ARG A 168 -20.52 -3.95 8.02
N GLU A 169 -19.39 -3.43 8.45
CA GLU A 169 -19.33 -2.29 9.38
C GLU A 169 -19.93 -1.02 8.76
N ALA A 170 -19.66 -0.74 7.48
CA ALA A 170 -20.28 0.37 6.78
C ALA A 170 -21.81 0.27 6.76
N LEU A 171 -22.35 -0.93 6.52
CA LEU A 171 -23.80 -1.18 6.53
C LEU A 171 -24.40 -1.07 7.94
N ILE A 172 -23.72 -1.58 8.98
CA ILE A 172 -24.13 -1.46 10.40
C ILE A 172 -24.16 0.01 10.81
N LEU A 173 -23.15 0.79 10.41
CA LEU A 173 -23.07 2.23 10.72
C LEU A 173 -24.06 3.07 9.90
N GLY A 174 -24.73 2.49 8.90
CA GLY A 174 -25.72 3.17 8.06
C GLY A 174 -25.14 4.29 7.19
N VAL A 175 -23.85 4.21 6.84
CA VAL A 175 -23.21 5.19 5.97
C VAL A 175 -23.52 4.93 4.49
N ASN A 176 -23.62 6.01 3.70
CA ASN A 176 -23.86 5.87 2.26
C ASN A 176 -22.58 5.62 1.46
N ASN A 177 -21.45 6.04 2.00
CA ASN A 177 -20.15 5.93 1.33
C ASN A 177 -19.05 5.69 2.36
N PHE A 178 -18.00 5.01 1.89
CA PHE A 178 -16.75 4.90 2.64
C PHE A 178 -15.54 4.91 1.73
N ALA A 179 -14.41 5.33 2.29
CA ALA A 179 -13.10 5.20 1.66
C ALA A 179 -12.31 4.08 2.36
N PHE A 180 -11.48 3.39 1.61
CA PHE A 180 -10.67 2.28 2.08
C PHE A 180 -9.20 2.48 1.71
N ALA A 181 -8.32 2.40 2.69
CA ALA A 181 -6.87 2.35 2.55
C ALA A 181 -6.37 1.02 3.12
N SER A 182 -5.59 0.28 2.32
CA SER A 182 -5.02 -0.99 2.79
C SER A 182 -3.82 -0.80 3.71
N ASP A 183 -3.15 0.34 3.58
CA ASP A 183 -1.94 0.74 4.32
C ASP A 183 -0.78 -0.27 4.25
N LEU A 184 -0.83 -1.25 3.33
CA LEU A 184 0.19 -2.30 3.19
C LEU A 184 1.53 -1.74 2.73
N LYS A 185 1.52 -0.85 1.73
CA LYS A 185 2.75 -0.21 1.24
C LYS A 185 3.33 0.73 2.29
N ASP A 186 2.49 1.40 3.06
CA ASP A 186 2.89 2.23 4.20
C ASP A 186 3.66 1.40 5.24
N ALA A 187 3.18 0.19 5.50
CA ALA A 187 3.82 -0.77 6.39
C ALA A 187 5.00 -1.53 5.76
N GLY A 188 5.37 -1.23 4.51
CA GLY A 188 6.49 -1.88 3.81
C GLY A 188 6.23 -3.32 3.36
N ILE A 189 4.97 -3.70 3.19
CA ILE A 189 4.62 -5.01 2.64
C ILE A 189 4.71 -4.97 1.12
N ASP A 190 5.62 -5.75 0.58
CA ASP A 190 5.70 -5.96 -0.87
C ASP A 190 4.66 -6.98 -1.31
N SER A 191 3.50 -6.47 -1.71
CA SER A 191 2.37 -7.27 -2.19
C SER A 191 1.90 -6.78 -3.55
N PRO A 192 1.38 -7.69 -4.42
CA PRO A 192 0.86 -7.30 -5.73
C PRO A 192 -0.35 -6.37 -5.60
N THR A 193 -0.17 -5.09 -5.93
CA THR A 193 -1.18 -4.04 -5.75
C THR A 193 -2.51 -4.36 -6.43
N ALA A 194 -2.49 -4.89 -7.66
CA ALA A 194 -3.71 -5.27 -8.37
C ALA A 194 -4.47 -6.39 -7.65
N LEU A 195 -3.76 -7.41 -7.14
CA LEU A 195 -4.36 -8.52 -6.41
C LEU A 195 -5.00 -8.05 -5.10
N VAL A 196 -4.29 -7.22 -4.33
CA VAL A 196 -4.80 -6.63 -3.07
C VAL A 196 -6.06 -5.82 -3.33
N ALA A 197 -6.04 -4.88 -4.27
CA ALA A 197 -7.20 -4.05 -4.60
C ALA A 197 -8.38 -4.88 -5.14
N GLY A 198 -8.10 -5.89 -5.95
CA GLY A 198 -9.10 -6.84 -6.45
C GLY A 198 -9.73 -7.65 -5.32
N ASN A 199 -8.93 -8.17 -4.39
CA ASN A 199 -9.40 -8.96 -3.24
C ASN A 199 -10.26 -8.13 -2.28
N VAL A 200 -9.86 -6.90 -1.97
CA VAL A 200 -10.71 -5.97 -1.19
C VAL A 200 -12.04 -5.75 -1.89
N THR A 201 -12.02 -5.44 -3.19
CA THR A 201 -13.22 -5.21 -4.00
C THR A 201 -14.13 -6.44 -4.00
N LYS A 202 -13.56 -7.64 -4.18
CA LYS A 202 -14.29 -8.91 -4.11
C LYS A 202 -14.99 -9.09 -2.77
N GLY A 203 -14.27 -8.92 -1.68
CA GLY A 203 -14.84 -9.03 -0.33
C GLY A 203 -15.97 -8.04 -0.08
N ILE A 204 -15.82 -6.80 -0.50
CA ILE A 204 -16.84 -5.74 -0.42
C ILE A 204 -18.13 -6.18 -1.13
N ILE A 205 -18.03 -6.64 -2.39
CA ILE A 205 -19.18 -7.06 -3.20
C ILE A 205 -19.85 -8.29 -2.59
N GLU A 206 -19.09 -9.30 -2.21
CA GLU A 206 -19.60 -10.53 -1.58
C GLU A 206 -20.38 -10.25 -0.28
N ALA A 207 -19.84 -9.39 0.58
CA ALA A 207 -20.51 -9.02 1.81
C ALA A 207 -21.82 -8.24 1.56
N TYR A 208 -21.78 -7.30 0.59
CA TYR A 208 -22.99 -6.56 0.21
C TYR A 208 -24.07 -7.49 -0.32
N ARG A 209 -23.75 -8.42 -1.23
CA ARG A 209 -24.67 -9.42 -1.76
C ARG A 209 -25.26 -10.30 -0.67
N THR A 210 -24.45 -10.73 0.31
CA THR A 210 -24.93 -11.49 1.45
C THR A 210 -25.96 -10.69 2.25
N GLN A 211 -25.69 -9.42 2.55
CA GLN A 211 -26.61 -8.57 3.31
C GLN A 211 -27.87 -8.24 2.50
N ALA A 212 -27.75 -8.02 1.20
CA ALA A 212 -28.89 -7.83 0.30
C ALA A 212 -29.81 -9.07 0.27
N TYR A 213 -29.22 -10.27 0.22
CA TYR A 213 -29.96 -11.53 0.32
C TYR A 213 -30.72 -11.64 1.65
N LEU A 214 -30.05 -11.39 2.78
CA LEU A 214 -30.69 -11.39 4.11
C LEU A 214 -31.82 -10.37 4.20
N LYS A 215 -31.63 -9.17 3.65
CA LYS A 215 -32.67 -8.13 3.61
C LYS A 215 -33.89 -8.59 2.79
N ALA A 216 -33.68 -9.22 1.63
CA ALA A 216 -34.77 -9.78 0.81
C ALA A 216 -35.55 -10.87 1.55
N LYS A 217 -34.90 -11.62 2.45
CA LYS A 217 -35.52 -12.62 3.33
C LYS A 217 -36.09 -12.03 4.63
N LYS A 218 -36.06 -10.72 4.81
CA LYS A 218 -36.49 -10.00 6.02
C LYS A 218 -35.70 -10.40 7.28
N LEU A 219 -34.47 -10.88 7.10
CA LEU A 219 -33.54 -11.26 8.18
C LEU A 219 -32.54 -10.17 8.53
N SER A 220 -32.56 -9.07 7.79
CA SER A 220 -31.70 -7.90 8.02
C SER A 220 -32.37 -6.65 7.48
N SER A 221 -31.98 -5.50 8.03
CA SER A 221 -32.31 -4.18 7.51
C SER A 221 -31.05 -3.34 7.47
N PHE A 222 -30.83 -2.60 6.39
CA PHE A 222 -29.69 -1.68 6.26
C PHE A 222 -29.99 -0.59 5.24
N LYS A 223 -29.28 0.54 5.38
CA LYS A 223 -29.22 1.60 4.40
C LYS A 223 -28.13 1.24 3.37
N PRO A 224 -28.42 1.23 2.06
CA PRO A 224 -27.45 0.84 1.07
C PRO A 224 -26.20 1.74 1.05
N VAL A 225 -25.03 1.14 0.95
CA VAL A 225 -23.82 1.83 0.52
C VAL A 225 -23.91 2.02 -1.01
N THR A 226 -23.73 3.25 -1.46
CA THR A 226 -23.85 3.61 -2.88
C THR A 226 -22.49 3.90 -3.53
N ARG A 227 -21.46 4.15 -2.72
CA ARG A 227 -20.10 4.47 -3.20
C ARG A 227 -19.03 3.90 -2.28
N VAL A 228 -18.03 3.30 -2.90
CA VAL A 228 -16.80 2.86 -2.25
C VAL A 228 -15.62 3.48 -2.99
N THR A 229 -14.74 4.15 -2.27
CA THR A 229 -13.55 4.80 -2.78
C THR A 229 -12.31 4.07 -2.30
N LEU A 230 -11.56 3.42 -3.18
CA LEU A 230 -10.29 2.78 -2.84
C LEU A 230 -9.16 3.80 -2.99
N LEU A 231 -8.47 4.06 -1.90
CA LEU A 231 -7.36 5.02 -1.88
C LEU A 231 -6.08 4.36 -2.36
N ALA A 232 -5.31 5.09 -3.14
CA ALA A 232 -4.01 4.62 -3.62
C ALA A 232 -3.03 5.80 -3.73
N GLY A 233 -1.76 5.55 -3.47
CA GLY A 233 -0.70 6.51 -3.79
C GLY A 233 -0.53 6.68 -5.31
N PRO A 234 0.09 7.80 -5.76
CA PRO A 234 0.27 8.14 -7.18
C PRO A 234 0.86 7.01 -8.03
N ALA A 235 1.83 6.26 -7.48
CA ALA A 235 2.50 5.16 -8.19
C ALA A 235 1.62 3.90 -8.33
N PHE A 236 0.61 3.73 -7.49
CA PHE A 236 -0.16 2.49 -7.40
C PHE A 236 -1.57 2.60 -8.00
N PHE A 237 -2.03 3.81 -8.30
CA PHE A 237 -3.42 4.11 -8.69
C PHE A 237 -3.89 3.31 -9.90
N SER A 238 -3.12 3.31 -10.99
CA SER A 238 -3.49 2.59 -12.21
C SER A 238 -3.51 1.08 -12.00
N THR A 239 -2.49 0.55 -11.33
CA THR A 239 -2.36 -0.89 -11.04
C THR A 239 -3.49 -1.37 -10.11
N ALA A 240 -3.83 -0.59 -9.08
CA ALA A 240 -4.99 -0.86 -8.23
C ALA A 240 -6.29 -0.89 -9.05
N GLY A 241 -6.46 0.06 -9.96
CA GLY A 241 -7.62 0.16 -10.83
C GLY A 241 -7.81 -1.04 -11.74
N GLU A 242 -6.74 -1.65 -12.25
CA GLU A 242 -6.84 -2.89 -13.03
C GLU A 242 -7.36 -4.05 -12.16
N GLY A 243 -6.87 -4.19 -10.94
CA GLY A 243 -7.36 -5.19 -9.99
C GLY A 243 -8.84 -5.02 -9.67
N ILE A 244 -9.27 -3.77 -9.43
CA ILE A 244 -10.69 -3.42 -9.18
C ILE A 244 -11.56 -3.80 -10.38
N LYS A 245 -11.17 -3.43 -11.61
CA LYS A 245 -11.93 -3.76 -12.83
C LYS A 245 -12.09 -5.27 -13.02
N ASN A 246 -11.01 -6.02 -12.82
CA ASN A 246 -11.03 -7.48 -12.93
C ASN A 246 -11.95 -8.11 -11.89
N ALA A 247 -11.91 -7.63 -10.64
CA ALA A 247 -12.83 -8.08 -9.60
C ALA A 247 -14.29 -7.79 -9.95
N ILE A 248 -14.62 -6.57 -10.41
CA ILE A 248 -15.97 -6.20 -10.82
C ILE A 248 -16.45 -7.08 -11.98
N ALA A 249 -15.57 -7.35 -12.96
CA ALA A 249 -15.92 -8.18 -14.12
C ALA A 249 -16.33 -9.60 -13.71
N SER A 250 -15.68 -10.19 -12.70
CA SER A 250 -16.00 -11.53 -12.21
C SER A 250 -17.40 -11.67 -11.58
N PHE A 251 -18.08 -10.57 -11.29
CA PHE A 251 -19.42 -10.53 -10.73
C PHE A 251 -20.54 -10.21 -11.74
N LYS A 252 -20.18 -9.96 -13.00
CA LYS A 252 -21.13 -9.62 -14.07
C LYS A 252 -21.56 -10.82 -14.92
N ASN A 253 -20.94 -11.97 -14.66
CA ASN A 253 -21.21 -13.24 -15.36
C ASN A 253 -22.29 -14.05 -14.64
#